data_a4a530f2ddf8539adfde1dc0fdf614b7
#
_entry.id   a4a530f2ddf8539adfde1dc0fdf614b7
#
_cell.length_a   1.000
_cell.length_b   1.000
_cell.length_c   1.000
_cell.angle_alpha   90.00
_cell.angle_beta   90.00
_cell.angle_gamma   90.00
#
_symmetry.space_group_name_H-M   'P 1'
#
loop_
_entity.id
_entity.type
_entity.pdbx_description
1 polymer ?
#
loop_
_entity_poly.entity_id
_entity_poly.type
_entity_poly.pdbx_seq_one_letter_code
_entity_poly.pdbx_strand_id
1 'polypeptide(L)'
;MEKIINKIACCLLVFMFLMRFFYVQDSYFICTFFLVICLTVCLTRKMIKLTIIDLCLLLLWAYIGIGSTVNFVGSAYSFIILTSNILYYFLLRYIITYDKKGEQVLLSSFTVCIAVLSALAFYSFYLFCVSVHEMGFSSLYDFRFLYKPLGVPNNEWSSLQWLFGGIIIAVYIYSENKITKGIALLSGAIILCLALVSFSRGIYLAGIVFIILLIVLERRKLFERKKIIIGGGYCLLVLVVVCLYSTEIKKTLHGNETVSQQRSTKSRINTFQLTTDVLKEYPFGVGLNNYTLAKDYYLHGEKRVDSYTSYAANSFLKIGIEGGYAGLIFYILFLLSIVYYLVKAKKRNLWLLFLFLFAFFLREQTFSTFFDSSNVRLSALILIACLQKEEIVIVQRSNIKILAAIPCLAWICVFYIFRYNCNVNHDVARLVNQSMAYRKVNIPKALTCIKQAQLKNPLDVHLAYYESV
;
A
#
# COMPACT_ATOMS: atom_id res chain seq x y z
N MET A 1 -19.63 -27.63 9.83
CA MET A 1 -18.51 -27.41 8.91
C MET A 1 -18.37 -25.92 8.52
N GLU A 2 -19.43 -25.21 8.11
CA GLU A 2 -19.38 -23.77 7.75
C GLU A 2 -18.77 -22.89 8.85
N LYS A 3 -19.28 -23.00 10.08
CA LYS A 3 -18.78 -22.23 11.24
C LYS A 3 -17.29 -22.45 11.52
N ILE A 4 -16.76 -23.65 11.24
CA ILE A 4 -15.34 -23.95 11.44
C ILE A 4 -14.51 -23.26 10.38
N ILE A 5 -14.93 -23.32 9.12
CA ILE A 5 -14.21 -22.67 8.01
C ILE A 5 -14.18 -21.16 8.17
N ASN A 6 -15.31 -20.55 8.54
CA ASN A 6 -15.35 -19.10 8.78
C ASN A 6 -14.46 -18.71 9.97
N LYS A 7 -14.36 -19.54 11.03
CA LYS A 7 -13.41 -19.29 12.12
C LYS A 7 -11.96 -19.38 11.64
N ILE A 8 -11.62 -20.41 10.86
CA ILE A 8 -10.28 -20.56 10.26
C ILE A 8 -9.96 -19.36 9.38
N ALA A 9 -10.91 -18.93 8.55
CA ALA A 9 -10.76 -17.74 7.68
C ALA A 9 -10.52 -16.47 8.51
N CYS A 10 -11.28 -16.25 9.59
CA CYS A 10 -11.06 -15.11 10.50
C CYS A 10 -9.66 -15.17 11.14
N CYS A 11 -9.24 -16.32 11.65
CA CYS A 11 -7.91 -16.50 12.24
C CYS A 11 -6.82 -16.22 11.20
N LEU A 12 -6.96 -16.73 9.98
CA LEU A 12 -6.02 -16.51 8.89
C LEU A 12 -5.91 -15.03 8.52
N LEU A 13 -7.03 -14.31 8.42
CA LEU A 13 -7.06 -12.87 8.11
C LEU A 13 -6.36 -12.05 9.20
N VAL A 14 -6.62 -12.31 10.47
CA VAL A 14 -5.97 -11.62 11.59
C VAL A 14 -4.49 -11.95 11.65
N PHE A 15 -4.13 -13.21 11.51
CA PHE A 15 -2.73 -13.67 11.50
C PHE A 15 -1.95 -12.98 10.38
N MET A 16 -2.47 -12.97 9.15
CA MET A 16 -1.82 -12.32 8.02
C MET A 16 -1.68 -10.82 8.19
N PHE A 17 -2.68 -10.16 8.79
CA PHE A 17 -2.58 -8.74 9.09
C PHE A 17 -1.40 -8.46 10.03
N LEU A 18 -1.25 -9.23 11.10
CA LEU A 18 -0.17 -9.06 12.07
C LEU A 18 1.21 -9.44 11.49
N MET A 19 1.31 -10.60 10.84
CA MET A 19 2.58 -11.11 10.32
C MET A 19 3.26 -10.17 9.33
N ARG A 20 2.48 -9.30 8.66
CA ARG A 20 3.03 -8.30 7.76
C ARG A 20 3.88 -7.24 8.45
N PHE A 21 3.66 -6.99 9.74
CA PHE A 21 4.45 -6.04 10.53
C PHE A 21 5.72 -6.68 11.15
N PHE A 22 5.83 -8.01 11.12
CA PHE A 22 6.96 -8.73 11.70
C PHE A 22 7.92 -9.33 10.66
N TYR A 23 7.88 -8.86 9.40
CA TYR A 23 8.83 -9.19 8.33
C TYR A 23 9.04 -10.68 8.03
N VAL A 24 8.02 -11.51 8.15
CA VAL A 24 8.10 -12.93 7.77
C VAL A 24 7.86 -13.07 6.26
N GLN A 25 8.91 -12.83 5.46
CA GLN A 25 8.80 -12.79 4.00
C GLN A 25 8.38 -14.14 3.39
N ASP A 26 8.92 -15.23 3.84
CA ASP A 26 8.66 -16.57 3.28
C ASP A 26 7.22 -17.06 3.52
N SER A 27 6.52 -16.47 4.48
CA SER A 27 5.14 -16.83 4.80
C SER A 27 4.12 -16.42 3.72
N TYR A 28 4.46 -15.50 2.81
CA TYR A 28 3.50 -15.01 1.80
C TYR A 28 3.01 -16.10 0.86
N PHE A 29 3.89 -16.98 0.42
CA PHE A 29 3.52 -18.08 -0.48
C PHE A 29 2.56 -19.05 0.21
N ILE A 30 2.90 -19.46 1.43
CA ILE A 30 2.09 -20.39 2.24
C ILE A 30 0.74 -19.74 2.57
N CYS A 31 0.75 -18.48 3.01
CA CYS A 31 -0.48 -17.74 3.32
C CYS A 31 -1.37 -17.58 2.09
N THR A 32 -0.80 -17.32 0.91
CA THR A 32 -1.55 -17.21 -0.35
C THR A 32 -2.22 -18.52 -0.69
N PHE A 33 -1.55 -19.65 -0.50
CA PHE A 33 -2.12 -20.98 -0.70
C PHE A 33 -3.34 -21.22 0.22
N PHE A 34 -3.22 -20.91 1.51
CA PHE A 34 -4.34 -21.04 2.45
C PHE A 34 -5.49 -20.09 2.10
N LEU A 35 -5.21 -18.86 1.64
CA LEU A 35 -6.25 -17.94 1.16
C LEU A 35 -7.01 -18.52 -0.04
N VAL A 36 -6.30 -19.12 -1.00
CA VAL A 36 -6.91 -19.78 -2.15
C VAL A 36 -7.88 -20.85 -1.69
N ILE A 37 -7.45 -21.75 -0.79
CA ILE A 37 -8.29 -22.83 -0.29
C ILE A 37 -9.52 -22.26 0.45
N CYS A 38 -9.31 -21.38 1.41
CA CYS A 38 -10.42 -20.80 2.18
C CYS A 38 -11.41 -20.07 1.29
N LEU A 39 -10.93 -19.23 0.37
CA LEU A 39 -11.79 -18.46 -0.52
C LEU A 39 -12.55 -19.36 -1.49
N THR A 40 -11.89 -20.36 -2.09
CA THR A 40 -12.56 -21.33 -2.96
C THR A 40 -13.69 -22.05 -2.24
N VAL A 41 -13.43 -22.57 -1.03
CA VAL A 41 -14.45 -23.24 -0.22
C VAL A 41 -15.59 -22.28 0.17
N CYS A 42 -15.30 -21.03 0.45
CA CYS A 42 -16.31 -20.03 0.75
C CYS A 42 -17.19 -19.73 -0.48
N LEU A 43 -16.57 -19.51 -1.64
CA LEU A 43 -17.25 -19.16 -2.89
C LEU A 43 -18.11 -20.31 -3.46
N THR A 44 -17.73 -21.58 -3.21
CA THR A 44 -18.59 -22.73 -3.60
C THR A 44 -19.89 -22.78 -2.82
N ARG A 45 -19.98 -22.10 -1.67
CA ARG A 45 -21.16 -22.08 -0.79
C ARG A 45 -22.06 -20.88 -1.00
N LYS A 46 -21.47 -19.69 -1.01
CA LYS A 46 -22.18 -18.45 -1.24
C LYS A 46 -21.37 -17.55 -2.17
N MET A 47 -22.03 -16.96 -3.14
CA MET A 47 -21.40 -16.04 -4.08
C MET A 47 -21.22 -14.67 -3.46
N ILE A 48 -20.01 -14.11 -3.63
CA ILE A 48 -19.82 -12.68 -3.49
C ILE A 48 -20.40 -12.01 -4.74
N LYS A 49 -21.28 -11.05 -4.53
CA LYS A 49 -21.72 -10.20 -5.61
C LYS A 49 -20.62 -9.17 -5.91
N LEU A 50 -20.12 -9.20 -7.16
CA LEU A 50 -19.07 -8.27 -7.57
C LEU A 50 -19.64 -6.87 -7.73
N THR A 51 -18.94 -5.90 -7.17
CA THR A 51 -19.19 -4.47 -7.38
C THR A 51 -18.29 -3.95 -8.50
N ILE A 52 -18.52 -2.70 -8.92
CA ILE A 52 -17.63 -2.06 -9.89
C ILE A 52 -16.20 -1.90 -9.35
N ILE A 53 -16.04 -1.70 -8.05
CA ILE A 53 -14.71 -1.61 -7.42
C ILE A 53 -13.96 -2.94 -7.58
N ASP A 54 -14.66 -4.06 -7.32
CA ASP A 54 -14.08 -5.40 -7.48
C ASP A 54 -13.63 -5.66 -8.90
N LEU A 55 -14.48 -5.28 -9.87
CA LEU A 55 -14.17 -5.47 -11.29
C LEU A 55 -12.93 -4.66 -11.69
N CYS A 56 -12.89 -3.37 -11.33
CA CYS A 56 -11.74 -2.52 -11.64
C CYS A 56 -10.46 -3.01 -10.93
N LEU A 57 -10.57 -3.49 -9.70
CA LEU A 57 -9.43 -4.06 -8.96
C LEU A 57 -8.93 -5.35 -9.61
N LEU A 58 -9.82 -6.23 -10.05
CA LEU A 58 -9.46 -7.47 -10.76
C LEU A 58 -8.83 -7.18 -12.13
N LEU A 59 -9.35 -6.20 -12.87
CA LEU A 59 -8.76 -5.78 -14.14
C LEU A 59 -7.36 -5.20 -13.95
N LEU A 60 -7.17 -4.35 -12.95
CA LEU A 60 -5.85 -3.81 -12.61
C LEU A 60 -4.88 -4.93 -12.22
N TRP A 61 -5.32 -5.87 -11.37
CA TRP A 61 -4.51 -7.02 -10.98
C TRP A 61 -4.14 -7.92 -12.17
N ALA A 62 -5.10 -8.26 -13.01
CA ALA A 62 -4.86 -9.12 -14.18
C ALA A 62 -3.89 -8.46 -15.17
N TYR A 63 -4.06 -7.15 -15.42
CA TYR A 63 -3.16 -6.40 -16.29
C TYR A 63 -1.73 -6.33 -15.73
N ILE A 64 -1.58 -6.02 -14.44
CA ILE A 64 -0.28 -6.01 -13.77
C ILE A 64 0.35 -7.41 -13.81
N GLY A 65 -0.45 -8.47 -13.66
CA GLY A 65 0.01 -9.86 -13.79
C GLY A 65 0.59 -10.15 -15.17
N ILE A 66 -0.11 -9.76 -16.23
CA ILE A 66 0.37 -9.91 -17.61
C ILE A 66 1.67 -9.09 -17.81
N GLY A 67 1.70 -7.83 -17.39
CA GLY A 67 2.89 -6.99 -17.46
C GLY A 67 4.09 -7.57 -16.70
N SER A 68 3.84 -8.28 -15.59
CA SER A 68 4.90 -8.94 -14.81
C SER A 68 5.49 -10.17 -15.50
N THR A 69 4.89 -10.68 -16.58
CA THR A 69 5.49 -11.75 -17.40
C THR A 69 6.48 -11.22 -18.44
N VAL A 70 6.33 -9.97 -18.84
CA VAL A 70 7.12 -9.36 -19.91
C VAL A 70 8.45 -8.82 -19.41
N ASN A 71 8.47 -8.32 -18.17
CA ASN A 71 9.67 -7.72 -17.51
C ASN A 71 9.77 -8.18 -16.04
N PHE A 72 10.56 -8.75 -15.56
CA PHE A 72 11.66 -9.60 -15.34
C PHE A 72 12.07 -9.77 -13.86
N VAL A 73 12.96 -8.99 -13.35
CA VAL A 73 13.61 -9.20 -12.06
C VAL A 73 12.76 -8.54 -10.96
N GLY A 74 12.36 -9.29 -9.96
CA GLY A 74 11.59 -8.78 -8.81
C GLY A 74 10.06 -8.81 -8.97
N SER A 75 9.54 -8.86 -10.20
CA SER A 75 8.09 -8.80 -10.45
C SER A 75 7.31 -9.99 -9.89
N ALA A 76 7.88 -11.20 -9.92
CA ALA A 76 7.19 -12.41 -9.47
C ALA A 76 6.84 -12.35 -7.99
N TYR A 77 7.79 -12.02 -7.14
CA TYR A 77 7.57 -11.94 -5.69
C TYR A 77 6.55 -10.84 -5.34
N SER A 78 6.69 -9.67 -5.97
CA SER A 78 5.75 -8.56 -5.77
C SER A 78 4.35 -8.89 -6.28
N PHE A 79 4.22 -9.69 -7.35
CA PHE A 79 2.94 -10.15 -7.84
C PHE A 79 2.29 -11.19 -6.90
N ILE A 80 3.07 -12.06 -6.26
CA ILE A 80 2.58 -12.97 -5.21
C ILE A 80 1.98 -12.14 -4.06
N ILE A 81 2.70 -11.11 -3.61
CA ILE A 81 2.23 -10.23 -2.54
C ILE A 81 0.95 -9.49 -2.95
N LEU A 82 0.89 -8.95 -4.16
CA LEU A 82 -0.30 -8.29 -4.69
C LEU A 82 -1.49 -9.25 -4.74
N THR A 83 -1.28 -10.45 -5.29
CA THR A 83 -2.30 -11.50 -5.37
C THR A 83 -2.79 -11.91 -3.99
N SER A 84 -1.88 -12.09 -3.03
CA SER A 84 -2.20 -12.36 -1.64
C SER A 84 -3.10 -11.27 -1.03
N ASN A 85 -2.82 -10.00 -1.30
CA ASN A 85 -3.65 -8.88 -0.81
C ASN A 85 -5.05 -8.89 -1.42
N ILE A 86 -5.18 -9.23 -2.69
CA ILE A 86 -6.47 -9.30 -3.39
C ILE A 86 -7.29 -10.48 -2.90
N LEU A 87 -6.68 -11.65 -2.74
CA LEU A 87 -7.36 -12.82 -2.17
C LEU A 87 -7.82 -12.57 -0.73
N TYR A 88 -6.96 -11.91 0.07
CA TYR A 88 -7.30 -11.44 1.41
C TYR A 88 -8.53 -10.52 1.39
N TYR A 89 -8.54 -9.54 0.50
CA TYR A 89 -9.66 -8.62 0.34
C TYR A 89 -10.98 -9.33 0.02
N PHE A 90 -10.98 -10.29 -0.91
CA PHE A 90 -12.19 -11.05 -1.24
C PHE A 90 -12.64 -11.96 -0.11
N LEU A 91 -11.73 -12.60 0.61
CA LEU A 91 -12.08 -13.41 1.78
C LEU A 91 -12.67 -12.54 2.90
N LEU A 92 -12.07 -11.39 3.15
CA LEU A 92 -12.57 -10.40 4.11
C LEU A 92 -13.98 -9.93 3.73
N ARG A 93 -14.19 -9.57 2.46
CA ARG A 93 -15.52 -9.20 1.96
C ARG A 93 -16.55 -10.30 2.17
N TYR A 94 -16.18 -11.55 1.88
CA TYR A 94 -17.07 -12.69 2.10
C TYR A 94 -17.52 -12.76 3.56
N ILE A 95 -16.58 -12.69 4.50
CA ILE A 95 -16.90 -12.76 5.94
C ILE A 95 -17.76 -11.56 6.38
N ILE A 96 -17.39 -10.33 6.00
CA ILE A 96 -18.14 -9.11 6.38
C ILE A 96 -19.57 -9.14 5.84
N THR A 97 -19.78 -9.70 4.65
CA THR A 97 -21.09 -9.72 4.00
C THR A 97 -21.98 -10.84 4.52
N TYR A 98 -21.42 -12.03 4.75
CA TYR A 98 -22.24 -13.24 4.97
C TYR A 98 -22.16 -13.85 6.37
N ASP A 99 -21.18 -13.43 7.19
CA ASP A 99 -21.00 -13.94 8.55
C ASP A 99 -20.93 -12.80 9.58
N LYS A 100 -22.10 -12.40 10.10
CA LYS A 100 -22.20 -11.33 11.11
C LYS A 100 -21.35 -11.60 12.37
N LYS A 101 -21.23 -12.88 12.79
CA LYS A 101 -20.38 -13.24 13.94
C LYS A 101 -18.91 -13.12 13.59
N GLY A 102 -18.52 -13.62 12.42
CA GLY A 102 -17.15 -13.48 11.90
C GLY A 102 -16.78 -12.01 11.72
N GLU A 103 -17.68 -11.17 11.21
CA GLU A 103 -17.48 -9.73 11.14
C GLU A 103 -17.16 -9.11 12.51
N GLN A 104 -17.97 -9.39 13.53
CA GLN A 104 -17.72 -8.82 14.87
C GLN A 104 -16.40 -9.30 15.48
N VAL A 105 -16.02 -10.55 15.23
CA VAL A 105 -14.71 -11.08 15.63
C VAL A 105 -13.59 -10.34 14.92
N LEU A 106 -13.68 -10.15 13.60
CA LEU A 106 -12.65 -9.43 12.81
C LEU A 106 -12.52 -7.98 13.26
N LEU A 107 -13.64 -7.26 13.42
CA LEU A 107 -13.64 -5.87 13.89
C LEU A 107 -12.97 -5.74 15.27
N SER A 108 -13.29 -6.64 16.20
CA SER A 108 -12.67 -6.66 17.53
C SER A 108 -11.18 -6.99 17.45
N SER A 109 -10.80 -7.98 16.66
CA SER A 109 -9.39 -8.37 16.48
C SER A 109 -8.57 -7.28 15.82
N PHE A 110 -9.05 -6.63 14.75
CA PHE A 110 -8.37 -5.50 14.13
C PHE A 110 -8.20 -4.34 15.11
N THR A 111 -9.21 -4.08 15.95
CA THR A 111 -9.10 -3.03 16.98
C THR A 111 -7.96 -3.33 17.94
N VAL A 112 -7.87 -4.56 18.45
CA VAL A 112 -6.80 -4.96 19.37
C VAL A 112 -5.44 -4.91 18.67
N CYS A 113 -5.34 -5.42 17.43
CA CYS A 113 -4.10 -5.37 16.67
C CYS A 113 -3.63 -3.93 16.44
N ILE A 114 -4.53 -3.03 16.02
CA ILE A 114 -4.20 -1.61 15.80
C ILE A 114 -3.83 -0.93 17.12
N ALA A 115 -4.51 -1.25 18.24
CA ALA A 115 -4.17 -0.72 19.54
C ALA A 115 -2.74 -1.10 19.96
N VAL A 116 -2.37 -2.39 19.81
CA VAL A 116 -1.02 -2.87 20.11
C VAL A 116 0.02 -2.23 19.20
N LEU A 117 -0.21 -2.21 17.87
CA LEU A 117 0.71 -1.59 16.91
C LEU A 117 0.88 -0.09 17.20
N SER A 118 -0.18 0.60 17.57
CA SER A 118 -0.13 2.03 17.92
C SER A 118 0.64 2.27 19.22
N ALA A 119 0.47 1.42 20.22
CA ALA A 119 1.23 1.48 21.47
C ALA A 119 2.72 1.23 21.26
N LEU A 120 3.07 0.22 20.45
CA LEU A 120 4.46 -0.05 20.08
C LEU A 120 5.08 1.10 19.27
N ALA A 121 4.32 1.73 18.39
CA ALA A 121 4.77 2.89 17.65
C ALA A 121 4.97 4.12 18.56
N PHE A 122 4.10 4.30 19.55
CA PHE A 122 4.26 5.35 20.54
C PHE A 122 5.54 5.14 21.39
N TYR A 123 5.78 3.91 21.81
CA TYR A 123 7.05 3.55 22.48
C TYR A 123 8.26 3.79 21.57
N SER A 124 8.19 3.43 20.29
CA SER A 124 9.23 3.72 19.31
C SER A 124 9.46 5.22 19.12
N PHE A 125 8.40 6.04 19.20
CA PHE A 125 8.53 7.49 19.17
C PHE A 125 9.27 8.02 20.40
N TYR A 126 8.94 7.51 21.58
CA TYR A 126 9.69 7.85 22.80
C TYR A 126 11.18 7.52 22.67
N LEU A 127 11.53 6.31 22.22
CA LEU A 127 12.92 5.92 22.00
C LEU A 127 13.62 6.80 20.96
N PHE A 128 12.92 7.19 19.91
CA PHE A 128 13.43 8.14 18.91
C PHE A 128 13.75 9.51 19.54
N CYS A 129 12.87 10.05 20.37
CA CYS A 129 13.10 11.32 21.06
C CYS A 129 14.33 11.24 21.99
N VAL A 130 14.47 10.15 22.76
CA VAL A 130 15.63 9.91 23.62
C VAL A 130 16.90 9.84 22.78
N SER A 131 16.93 9.05 21.71
CA SER A 131 18.12 8.89 20.85
C SER A 131 18.56 10.23 20.23
N VAL A 132 17.63 11.06 19.76
CA VAL A 132 17.96 12.37 19.19
C VAL A 132 18.56 13.29 20.26
N HIS A 133 18.02 13.26 21.48
CA HIS A 133 18.53 14.03 22.60
C HIS A 133 19.91 13.57 23.06
N GLU A 134 20.14 12.26 23.17
CA GLU A 134 21.46 11.68 23.51
C GLU A 134 22.55 12.03 22.49
N MET A 135 22.17 12.16 21.20
CA MET A 135 23.08 12.66 20.16
C MET A 135 23.38 14.14 20.24
N GLY A 136 22.82 14.88 21.23
CA GLY A 136 23.02 16.31 21.41
C GLY A 136 22.22 17.22 20.48
N PHE A 137 21.19 16.67 19.77
CA PHE A 137 20.37 17.44 18.85
C PHE A 137 19.03 17.86 19.49
N SER A 138 18.59 19.07 19.14
CA SER A 138 17.30 19.64 19.62
C SER A 138 16.15 19.50 18.63
N SER A 139 16.44 19.17 17.35
CA SER A 139 15.43 19.13 16.29
C SER A 139 15.04 17.71 15.94
N LEU A 140 13.84 17.30 16.29
CA LEU A 140 13.27 16.00 15.88
C LEU A 140 12.95 15.96 14.38
N TYR A 141 12.55 17.11 13.80
CA TYR A 141 12.21 17.19 12.39
C TYR A 141 13.37 16.80 11.48
N ASP A 142 14.57 17.26 11.77
CA ASP A 142 15.74 17.02 10.93
C ASP A 142 16.15 15.54 10.95
N PHE A 143 15.88 14.84 12.04
CA PHE A 143 16.17 13.42 12.23
C PHE A 143 14.96 12.48 12.07
N ARG A 144 13.81 12.98 11.59
CA ARG A 144 12.57 12.18 11.43
C ARG A 144 12.72 10.91 10.59
N PHE A 145 13.78 10.81 9.76
CA PHE A 145 14.09 9.61 9.00
C PHE A 145 14.58 8.44 9.86
N LEU A 146 15.04 8.72 11.08
CA LEU A 146 15.41 7.70 12.09
C LEU A 146 14.18 7.12 12.79
N TYR A 147 13.05 7.84 12.78
CA TYR A 147 11.81 7.31 13.32
C TYR A 147 11.24 6.24 12.38
N LYS A 148 11.46 4.98 12.74
CA LYS A 148 11.03 3.79 11.98
C LYS A 148 10.29 2.82 12.89
N PRO A 149 9.03 3.11 13.25
CA PRO A 149 8.24 2.22 14.12
C PRO A 149 8.15 0.83 13.49
N LEU A 150 8.47 -0.20 14.27
CA LEU A 150 8.49 -1.60 13.80
C LEU A 150 9.34 -1.80 12.52
N GLY A 151 10.39 -0.99 12.33
CA GLY A 151 11.23 -1.03 11.13
C GLY A 151 10.62 -0.39 9.88
N VAL A 152 9.38 0.08 9.94
CA VAL A 152 8.67 0.71 8.81
C VAL A 152 9.13 2.17 8.64
N PRO A 153 9.51 2.60 7.43
CA PRO A 153 9.91 3.99 7.18
C PRO A 153 8.79 4.99 7.56
N ASN A 154 9.18 6.15 8.10
CA ASN A 154 8.24 7.13 8.64
C ASN A 154 7.12 7.54 7.65
N ASN A 155 7.45 7.75 6.37
CA ASN A 155 6.45 8.10 5.36
C ASN A 155 5.43 6.99 5.11
N GLU A 156 5.86 5.75 5.12
CA GLU A 156 4.99 4.58 5.00
C GLU A 156 4.15 4.42 6.28
N TRP A 157 4.79 4.55 7.45
CA TRP A 157 4.10 4.48 8.73
C TRP A 157 3.01 5.55 8.85
N SER A 158 3.27 6.76 8.37
CA SER A 158 2.27 7.83 8.37
C SER A 158 1.03 7.49 7.49
N SER A 159 1.22 6.78 6.37
CA SER A 159 0.09 6.24 5.59
C SER A 159 -0.70 5.18 6.35
N LEU A 160 0.01 4.28 7.04
CA LEU A 160 -0.64 3.25 7.87
C LEU A 160 -1.46 3.85 8.99
N GLN A 161 -0.92 4.85 9.69
CA GLN A 161 -1.66 5.57 10.73
C GLN A 161 -2.95 6.17 10.20
N TRP A 162 -2.91 6.79 9.02
CA TRP A 162 -4.09 7.35 8.38
C TRP A 162 -5.14 6.27 8.10
N LEU A 163 -4.73 5.16 7.50
CA LEU A 163 -5.62 4.03 7.20
C LEU A 163 -6.13 3.32 8.46
N PHE A 164 -5.30 3.20 9.50
CA PHE A 164 -5.74 2.69 10.81
C PHE A 164 -6.83 3.58 11.41
N GLY A 165 -6.71 4.91 11.30
CA GLY A 165 -7.77 5.84 11.67
C GLY A 165 -9.08 5.52 10.94
N GLY A 166 -9.03 5.27 9.63
CA GLY A 166 -10.18 4.86 8.83
C GLY A 166 -10.76 3.51 9.27
N ILE A 167 -9.93 2.51 9.56
CA ILE A 167 -10.38 1.19 10.05
C ILE A 167 -11.02 1.33 11.43
N ILE A 168 -10.45 2.13 12.33
CA ILE A 168 -11.02 2.41 13.66
C ILE A 168 -12.41 3.07 13.54
N ILE A 169 -12.59 3.99 12.60
CA ILE A 169 -13.91 4.56 12.32
C ILE A 169 -14.87 3.51 11.77
N ALA A 170 -14.43 2.61 10.89
CA ALA A 170 -15.26 1.50 10.42
C ALA A 170 -15.69 0.59 11.60
N VAL A 171 -14.77 0.28 12.50
CA VAL A 171 -15.06 -0.46 13.74
C VAL A 171 -16.10 0.28 14.59
N TYR A 172 -15.93 1.58 14.82
CA TYR A 172 -16.86 2.38 15.60
C TYR A 172 -18.28 2.38 15.01
N ILE A 173 -18.38 2.40 13.67
CA ILE A 173 -19.67 2.36 12.95
C ILE A 173 -20.32 0.98 13.02
N TYR A 174 -19.55 -0.09 12.77
CA TYR A 174 -20.12 -1.44 12.53
C TYR A 174 -20.05 -2.39 13.71
N SER A 175 -19.18 -2.17 14.71
CA SER A 175 -19.12 -3.02 15.89
C SER A 175 -20.35 -2.83 16.77
N GLU A 176 -20.87 -3.92 17.33
CA GLU A 176 -21.95 -3.91 18.33
C GLU A 176 -21.40 -3.85 19.76
N ASN A 177 -20.13 -4.23 19.96
CA ASN A 177 -19.52 -4.32 21.29
C ASN A 177 -19.03 -2.94 21.76
N LYS A 178 -19.53 -2.49 22.94
CA LYS A 178 -19.16 -1.21 23.56
C LYS A 178 -17.69 -1.15 23.98
N ILE A 179 -17.12 -2.26 24.43
CA ILE A 179 -15.71 -2.34 24.82
C ILE A 179 -14.83 -2.14 23.59
N THR A 180 -15.13 -2.83 22.49
CA THR A 180 -14.43 -2.65 21.21
C THR A 180 -14.49 -1.20 20.74
N LYS A 181 -15.64 -0.53 20.86
CA LYS A 181 -15.78 0.90 20.53
C LYS A 181 -14.94 1.79 21.45
N GLY A 182 -14.85 1.48 22.73
CA GLY A 182 -14.00 2.21 23.67
C GLY A 182 -12.51 2.10 23.33
N ILE A 183 -12.03 0.86 23.09
CA ILE A 183 -10.66 0.62 22.67
C ILE A 183 -10.38 1.31 21.33
N ALA A 184 -11.31 1.28 20.39
CA ALA A 184 -11.21 1.96 19.09
C ALA A 184 -11.01 3.47 19.27
N LEU A 185 -11.80 4.14 20.12
CA LEU A 185 -11.64 5.57 20.40
C LEU A 185 -10.26 5.88 21.01
N LEU A 186 -9.82 5.09 22.00
CA LEU A 186 -8.49 5.28 22.60
C LEU A 186 -7.36 5.10 21.57
N SER A 187 -7.44 4.04 20.77
CA SER A 187 -6.47 3.80 19.68
C SER A 187 -6.48 4.93 18.66
N GLY A 188 -7.65 5.46 18.32
CA GLY A 188 -7.78 6.62 17.43
C GLY A 188 -7.09 7.86 17.99
N ALA A 189 -7.14 8.10 19.31
CA ALA A 189 -6.43 9.20 19.97
C ALA A 189 -4.90 9.04 19.82
N ILE A 190 -4.37 7.85 20.11
CA ILE A 190 -2.94 7.54 19.94
C ILE A 190 -2.51 7.72 18.47
N ILE A 191 -3.29 7.20 17.52
CA ILE A 191 -3.02 7.33 16.09
C ILE A 191 -2.96 8.80 15.67
N LEU A 192 -3.89 9.62 16.14
CA LEU A 192 -3.92 11.06 15.84
C LEU A 192 -2.67 11.77 16.37
N CYS A 193 -2.26 11.50 17.61
CA CYS A 193 -1.00 12.03 18.16
C CYS A 193 0.19 11.63 17.28
N LEU A 194 0.31 10.36 16.97
CA LEU A 194 1.40 9.83 16.16
C LEU A 194 1.40 10.38 14.73
N ALA A 195 0.22 10.61 14.13
CA ALA A 195 0.11 11.25 12.82
C ALA A 195 0.65 12.68 12.83
N LEU A 196 0.37 13.45 13.90
CA LEU A 196 0.88 14.81 14.07
C LEU A 196 2.41 14.84 14.26
N VAL A 197 2.96 13.94 15.09
CA VAL A 197 4.41 13.86 15.33
C VAL A 197 5.19 13.08 14.27
N SER A 198 4.53 12.61 13.23
CA SER A 198 5.21 12.04 12.05
C SER A 198 5.94 13.09 11.21
N PHE A 199 5.63 14.36 11.42
CA PHE A 199 6.16 15.52 10.67
C PHE A 199 6.08 15.32 9.15
N SER A 200 4.99 14.72 8.67
CA SER A 200 4.73 14.43 7.26
C SER A 200 3.79 15.48 6.67
N ARG A 201 4.28 16.27 5.70
CA ARG A 201 3.44 17.27 4.99
C ARG A 201 2.22 16.65 4.32
N GLY A 202 2.39 15.46 3.73
CA GLY A 202 1.30 14.76 3.07
C GLY A 202 0.17 14.37 4.03
N ILE A 203 0.48 14.00 5.28
CA ILE A 203 -0.51 13.72 6.33
C ILE A 203 -1.22 15.00 6.78
N TYR A 204 -0.50 16.10 6.95
CA TYR A 204 -1.11 17.37 7.33
C TYR A 204 -2.08 17.86 6.24
N LEU A 205 -1.68 17.78 4.96
CA LEU A 205 -2.54 18.12 3.84
C LEU A 205 -3.80 17.23 3.83
N ALA A 206 -3.62 15.90 3.95
CA ALA A 206 -4.73 14.95 4.02
C ALA A 206 -5.66 15.27 5.20
N GLY A 207 -5.11 15.59 6.37
CA GLY A 207 -5.86 15.96 7.56
C GLY A 207 -6.67 17.24 7.38
N ILE A 208 -6.08 18.28 6.81
CA ILE A 208 -6.78 19.55 6.52
C ILE A 208 -7.93 19.31 5.54
N VAL A 209 -7.68 18.62 4.43
CA VAL A 209 -8.72 18.32 3.43
C VAL A 209 -9.83 17.46 4.05
N PHE A 210 -9.47 16.45 4.86
CA PHE A 210 -10.43 15.62 5.57
C PHE A 210 -11.33 16.46 6.48
N ILE A 211 -10.76 17.35 7.29
CA ILE A 211 -11.51 18.22 8.21
C ILE A 211 -12.44 19.17 7.44
N ILE A 212 -11.96 19.81 6.38
CA ILE A 212 -12.78 20.71 5.55
C ILE A 212 -13.97 19.94 4.96
N LEU A 213 -13.73 18.80 4.35
CA LEU A 213 -14.79 17.98 3.77
C LEU A 213 -15.75 17.43 4.81
N LEU A 214 -15.24 17.04 5.99
CA LEU A 214 -16.08 16.60 7.12
C LEU A 214 -17.01 17.70 7.59
N ILE A 215 -16.52 18.93 7.74
CA ILE A 215 -17.33 20.10 8.14
C ILE A 215 -18.41 20.36 7.08
N VAL A 216 -18.05 20.37 5.79
CA VAL A 216 -18.99 20.63 4.70
C VAL A 216 -20.10 19.58 4.64
N LEU A 217 -19.74 18.30 4.76
CA LEU A 217 -20.68 17.19 4.58
C LEU A 217 -21.52 16.89 5.84
N GLU A 218 -20.93 17.11 7.03
CA GLU A 218 -21.54 16.71 8.29
C GLU A 218 -21.98 17.88 9.17
N ARG A 219 -21.93 19.14 8.69
CA ARG A 219 -22.19 20.37 9.46
C ARG A 219 -23.41 20.31 10.38
N ARG A 220 -24.52 19.71 9.93
CA ARG A 220 -25.76 19.63 10.72
C ARG A 220 -25.71 18.65 11.90
N LYS A 221 -24.86 17.63 11.87
CA LYS A 221 -24.78 16.58 12.89
C LYS A 221 -23.50 16.66 13.73
N LEU A 222 -22.56 17.52 13.40
CA LEU A 222 -21.38 17.77 14.23
C LEU A 222 -21.80 18.33 15.61
N PHE A 223 -22.96 19.01 15.67
CA PHE A 223 -23.51 19.63 16.88
C PHE A 223 -24.31 18.69 17.78
N GLU A 224 -24.38 17.38 17.48
CA GLU A 224 -24.92 16.39 18.42
C GLU A 224 -24.05 16.33 19.70
N ARG A 225 -24.62 16.47 20.88
CA ARG A 225 -23.91 16.59 22.18
C ARG A 225 -22.80 15.54 22.37
N LYS A 226 -23.06 14.26 22.03
CA LYS A 226 -22.06 13.19 22.14
C LYS A 226 -20.87 13.40 21.18
N LYS A 227 -21.11 13.87 19.96
CA LYS A 227 -20.07 14.13 18.97
C LYS A 227 -19.25 15.35 19.31
N ILE A 228 -19.88 16.38 19.92
CA ILE A 228 -19.18 17.57 20.44
C ILE A 228 -18.19 17.18 21.53
N ILE A 229 -18.62 16.32 22.48
CA ILE A 229 -17.73 15.89 23.58
C ILE A 229 -16.53 15.10 23.04
N ILE A 230 -16.77 14.11 22.16
CA ILE A 230 -15.71 13.30 21.55
C ILE A 230 -14.82 14.19 20.68
N GLY A 231 -15.41 14.99 19.79
CA GLY A 231 -14.67 15.92 18.91
C GLY A 231 -13.89 16.94 19.70
N GLY A 232 -14.46 17.51 20.75
CA GLY A 232 -13.78 18.45 21.65
C GLY A 232 -12.58 17.81 22.35
N GLY A 233 -12.68 16.56 22.79
CA GLY A 233 -11.55 15.81 23.36
C GLY A 233 -10.42 15.60 22.35
N TYR A 234 -10.74 15.24 21.11
CA TYR A 234 -9.74 15.12 20.03
C TYR A 234 -9.13 16.48 19.67
N CYS A 235 -9.93 17.56 19.61
CA CYS A 235 -9.41 18.92 19.36
C CYS A 235 -8.46 19.37 20.47
N LEU A 236 -8.79 19.11 21.73
CA LEU A 236 -7.91 19.43 22.86
C LEU A 236 -6.58 18.66 22.76
N LEU A 237 -6.65 17.37 22.42
CA LEU A 237 -5.47 16.54 22.22
C LEU A 237 -4.58 17.08 21.07
N VAL A 238 -5.17 17.46 19.94
CA VAL A 238 -4.44 18.11 18.84
C VAL A 238 -3.77 19.40 19.30
N LEU A 239 -4.48 20.25 20.05
CA LEU A 239 -3.93 21.48 20.60
C LEU A 239 -2.71 21.21 21.50
N VAL A 240 -2.80 20.23 22.40
CA VAL A 240 -1.67 19.87 23.28
C VAL A 240 -0.47 19.42 22.45
N VAL A 241 -0.64 18.52 21.49
CA VAL A 241 0.46 18.04 20.63
C VAL A 241 1.05 19.18 19.79
N VAL A 242 0.20 20.06 19.23
CA VAL A 242 0.65 21.21 18.45
C VAL A 242 1.44 22.20 19.32
N CYS A 243 1.02 22.44 20.56
CA CYS A 243 1.77 23.29 21.49
C CYS A 243 3.13 22.69 21.85
N LEU A 244 3.18 21.39 22.18
CA LEU A 244 4.41 20.69 22.55
C LEU A 244 5.44 20.64 21.40
N TYR A 245 4.99 20.46 20.17
CA TYR A 245 5.84 20.28 18.99
C TYR A 245 5.71 21.43 17.99
N SER A 246 5.35 22.63 18.46
CA SER A 246 5.08 23.80 17.58
C SER A 246 6.25 24.17 16.67
N THR A 247 7.48 24.10 17.17
CA THR A 247 8.70 24.39 16.41
C THR A 247 8.89 23.37 15.27
N GLU A 248 8.71 22.08 15.56
CA GLU A 248 8.88 20.99 14.60
C GLU A 248 7.77 21.01 13.53
N ILE A 249 6.55 21.31 13.93
CA ILE A 249 5.41 21.47 13.03
C ILE A 249 5.61 22.68 12.11
N LYS A 250 6.08 23.81 12.64
CA LYS A 250 6.45 25.00 11.84
C LYS A 250 7.52 24.64 10.82
N LYS A 251 8.60 23.97 11.20
CA LYS A 251 9.63 23.50 10.27
C LYS A 251 9.06 22.58 9.18
N THR A 252 8.10 21.72 9.53
CA THR A 252 7.42 20.85 8.57
C THR A 252 6.64 21.66 7.53
N LEU A 253 5.96 22.73 7.92
CA LEU A 253 5.11 23.55 7.04
C LEU A 253 5.93 24.54 6.18
N HIS A 254 6.95 25.20 6.74
CA HIS A 254 7.75 26.23 6.05
C HIS A 254 8.82 25.70 5.08
N GLY A 255 8.82 24.61 4.74
CA GLY A 255 9.48 23.57 4.00
C GLY A 255 10.38 23.87 2.79
N ASN A 256 10.95 25.01 2.53
CA ASN A 256 11.91 25.18 1.43
C ASN A 256 13.31 25.68 1.89
N GLU A 257 13.53 25.77 3.20
CA GLU A 257 14.73 26.38 3.74
C GLU A 257 15.92 25.43 3.90
N THR A 258 15.68 24.10 3.89
CA THR A 258 16.76 23.13 4.04
C THR A 258 17.19 22.52 2.71
N VAL A 259 18.50 22.26 2.56
CA VAL A 259 19.10 21.55 1.40
C VAL A 259 18.40 20.22 1.13
N SER A 260 18.00 19.48 2.17
CA SER A 260 17.25 18.22 2.07
C SER A 260 15.89 18.39 1.38
N GLN A 261 15.21 19.51 1.62
CA GLN A 261 13.90 19.78 1.03
C GLN A 261 14.00 20.22 -0.44
N GLN A 262 15.01 21.03 -0.76
CA GLN A 262 15.32 21.41 -2.14
C GLN A 262 15.66 20.16 -2.97
N ARG A 263 16.51 19.27 -2.44
CA ARG A 263 16.82 17.97 -3.07
C ARG A 263 15.55 17.11 -3.27
N SER A 264 14.65 17.06 -2.26
CA SER A 264 13.39 16.33 -2.39
C SER A 264 12.49 16.88 -3.49
N THR A 265 12.43 18.19 -3.68
CA THR A 265 11.65 18.83 -4.76
C THR A 265 12.28 18.54 -6.12
N LYS A 266 13.59 18.69 -6.24
CA LYS A 266 14.33 18.39 -7.47
C LYS A 266 14.22 16.91 -7.86
N SER A 267 14.30 15.99 -6.87
CA SER A 267 14.07 14.57 -7.06
C SER A 267 12.70 14.26 -7.68
N ARG A 268 11.64 14.97 -7.25
CA ARG A 268 10.29 14.79 -7.82
C ARG A 268 10.20 15.23 -9.26
N ILE A 269 10.84 16.37 -9.62
CA ILE A 269 10.90 16.86 -11.00
C ILE A 269 11.64 15.85 -11.87
N ASN A 270 12.79 15.36 -11.41
CA ASN A 270 13.55 14.33 -12.12
C ASN A 270 12.76 13.03 -12.31
N THR A 271 11.97 12.62 -11.30
CA THR A 271 11.09 11.45 -11.41
C THR A 271 9.98 11.65 -12.44
N PHE A 272 9.50 12.87 -12.63
CA PHE A 272 8.52 13.19 -13.67
C PHE A 272 9.12 13.02 -15.07
N GLN A 273 10.31 13.55 -15.29
CA GLN A 273 11.06 13.37 -16.55
C GLN A 273 11.36 11.88 -16.81
N LEU A 274 11.83 11.16 -15.80
CA LEU A 274 12.03 9.72 -15.85
C LEU A 274 10.79 8.98 -16.35
N THR A 275 9.62 9.30 -15.77
CA THR A 275 8.36 8.65 -16.17
C THR A 275 8.07 8.85 -17.66
N THR A 276 8.31 10.06 -18.16
CA THR A 276 8.10 10.39 -19.57
C THR A 276 9.05 9.59 -20.47
N ASP A 277 10.31 9.46 -20.10
CA ASP A 277 11.31 8.75 -20.88
C ASP A 277 11.04 7.23 -20.88
N VAL A 278 10.72 6.67 -19.72
CA VAL A 278 10.32 5.26 -19.62
C VAL A 278 9.07 4.96 -20.42
N LEU A 279 8.03 5.82 -20.36
CA LEU A 279 6.79 5.59 -21.11
C LEU A 279 6.96 5.66 -22.64
N LYS A 280 7.93 6.42 -23.15
CA LYS A 280 8.24 6.44 -24.58
C LYS A 280 8.83 5.11 -25.04
N GLU A 281 9.72 4.50 -24.25
CA GLU A 281 10.41 3.27 -24.59
C GLU A 281 9.60 2.03 -24.19
N TYR A 282 8.91 2.10 -23.03
CA TYR A 282 8.09 1.02 -22.47
C TYR A 282 6.63 1.47 -22.28
N PRO A 283 5.83 1.60 -23.35
CA PRO A 283 4.45 2.09 -23.26
C PRO A 283 3.52 1.18 -22.43
N PHE A 284 3.88 -0.10 -22.27
CA PHE A 284 3.19 -1.07 -21.42
C PHE A 284 3.80 -1.19 -20.01
N GLY A 285 4.83 -0.38 -19.71
CA GLY A 285 5.53 -0.36 -18.43
C GLY A 285 6.67 -1.36 -18.33
N VAL A 286 7.49 -1.19 -17.27
CA VAL A 286 8.66 -2.04 -16.99
C VAL A 286 8.36 -3.23 -16.07
N GLY A 287 7.12 -3.41 -15.69
CA GLY A 287 6.68 -4.45 -14.76
C GLY A 287 6.72 -4.04 -13.29
N LEU A 288 5.93 -4.76 -12.49
CA LEU A 288 5.74 -4.49 -11.06
C LEU A 288 7.06 -4.54 -10.29
N ASN A 289 7.28 -3.57 -9.40
CA ASN A 289 8.48 -3.43 -8.55
C ASN A 289 9.81 -3.16 -9.29
N ASN A 290 9.75 -2.79 -10.57
CA ASN A 290 10.95 -2.43 -11.35
C ASN A 290 11.19 -0.92 -11.42
N TYR A 291 10.42 -0.11 -10.67
CA TYR A 291 10.63 1.35 -10.59
C TYR A 291 12.06 1.73 -10.24
N THR A 292 12.66 1.07 -9.24
CA THR A 292 14.03 1.37 -8.81
C THR A 292 15.05 1.03 -9.90
N LEU A 293 14.87 -0.09 -10.60
CA LEU A 293 15.73 -0.47 -11.71
C LEU A 293 15.64 0.54 -12.86
N ALA A 294 14.43 0.93 -13.24
CA ALA A 294 14.22 1.96 -14.27
C ALA A 294 14.84 3.30 -13.84
N LYS A 295 14.68 3.67 -12.57
CA LYS A 295 15.28 4.88 -12.02
C LYS A 295 16.82 4.85 -12.12
N ASP A 296 17.43 3.76 -11.73
CA ASP A 296 18.89 3.61 -11.75
C ASP A 296 19.44 3.56 -13.17
N TYR A 297 18.66 3.05 -14.12
CA TYR A 297 19.05 3.00 -15.55
C TYR A 297 18.94 4.37 -16.24
N TYR A 298 17.84 5.09 -16.07
CA TYR A 298 17.57 6.33 -16.78
C TYR A 298 18.11 7.60 -16.09
N LEU A 299 18.26 7.58 -14.75
CA LEU A 299 18.81 8.70 -13.99
C LEU A 299 20.28 8.46 -13.68
N HIS A 300 21.15 9.26 -14.28
CA HIS A 300 22.59 9.23 -14.09
C HIS A 300 23.14 10.63 -13.79
N GLY A 301 24.39 10.70 -13.33
CA GLY A 301 25.06 11.94 -12.96
C GLY A 301 24.34 12.68 -11.83
N GLU A 302 24.23 14.00 -11.93
CA GLU A 302 23.56 14.85 -10.93
C GLU A 302 22.11 14.52 -10.72
N LYS A 303 21.38 14.11 -11.79
CA LYS A 303 19.97 13.69 -11.68
C LYS A 303 19.81 12.48 -10.77
N ARG A 304 20.75 11.54 -10.80
CA ARG A 304 20.74 10.37 -9.92
C ARG A 304 20.96 10.75 -8.46
N VAL A 305 21.90 11.64 -8.19
CA VAL A 305 22.19 12.13 -6.83
C VAL A 305 20.98 12.83 -6.24
N ASP A 306 20.27 13.65 -7.04
CA ASP A 306 19.06 14.34 -6.60
C ASP A 306 17.86 13.41 -6.43
N SER A 307 17.90 12.20 -7.00
CA SER A 307 16.82 11.21 -6.96
C SER A 307 17.16 10.00 -6.09
N TYR A 308 17.69 10.26 -4.91
CA TYR A 308 18.17 9.24 -3.95
C TYR A 308 17.08 8.35 -3.34
N THR A 309 15.80 8.71 -3.47
CA THR A 309 14.72 7.93 -2.88
C THR A 309 14.37 6.70 -3.72
N SER A 310 14.13 5.56 -3.07
CA SER A 310 13.64 4.34 -3.72
C SER A 310 12.14 4.39 -4.07
N TYR A 311 11.41 5.38 -3.55
CA TYR A 311 9.98 5.54 -3.74
C TYR A 311 9.67 6.54 -4.84
N ALA A 312 8.64 6.29 -5.62
CA ALA A 312 8.12 7.25 -6.58
C ALA A 312 7.52 8.48 -5.88
N ALA A 313 7.57 9.63 -6.56
CA ALA A 313 7.04 10.87 -6.02
C ALA A 313 5.52 10.82 -5.80
N ASN A 314 4.79 10.00 -6.56
CA ASN A 314 3.36 9.72 -6.37
C ASN A 314 2.97 8.39 -7.02
N SER A 315 1.75 7.92 -6.71
CA SER A 315 1.26 6.64 -7.21
C SER A 315 0.99 6.62 -8.72
N PHE A 316 0.67 7.75 -9.36
CA PHE A 316 0.49 7.79 -10.82
C PHE A 316 1.82 7.62 -11.55
N LEU A 317 2.89 8.26 -11.08
CA LEU A 317 4.23 8.07 -11.63
C LEU A 317 4.71 6.63 -11.44
N LYS A 318 4.44 6.05 -10.26
CA LYS A 318 4.78 4.65 -9.97
C LYS A 318 4.11 3.70 -10.96
N ILE A 319 2.78 3.76 -11.05
CA ILE A 319 2.03 2.87 -11.94
C ILE A 319 2.28 3.18 -13.42
N GLY A 320 2.61 4.44 -13.75
CA GLY A 320 3.00 4.83 -15.10
C GLY A 320 4.29 4.15 -15.54
N ILE A 321 5.31 4.14 -14.69
CA ILE A 321 6.58 3.44 -14.99
C ILE A 321 6.36 1.92 -15.01
N GLU A 322 5.70 1.35 -14.00
CA GLU A 322 5.59 -0.09 -13.85
C GLU A 322 4.50 -0.73 -14.73
N GLY A 323 3.37 -0.04 -14.92
CA GLY A 323 2.23 -0.53 -15.68
C GLY A 323 1.96 0.18 -17.01
N GLY A 324 2.76 1.19 -17.35
CA GLY A 324 2.58 1.94 -18.60
C GLY A 324 1.26 2.72 -18.66
N TYR A 325 0.88 3.12 -19.86
CA TYR A 325 -0.38 3.86 -20.10
C TYR A 325 -1.62 3.07 -19.70
N ALA A 326 -1.66 1.77 -19.98
CA ALA A 326 -2.80 0.94 -19.63
C ALA A 326 -2.93 0.76 -18.10
N GLY A 327 -1.79 0.60 -17.39
CA GLY A 327 -1.77 0.58 -15.92
C GLY A 327 -2.32 1.85 -15.32
N LEU A 328 -1.96 3.02 -15.88
CA LEU A 328 -2.52 4.32 -15.47
C LEU A 328 -4.04 4.37 -15.67
N ILE A 329 -4.54 3.94 -16.82
CA ILE A 329 -5.98 3.91 -17.12
C ILE A 329 -6.71 3.02 -16.11
N PHE A 330 -6.25 1.79 -15.88
CA PHE A 330 -6.90 0.89 -14.92
C PHE A 330 -6.83 1.40 -13.49
N TYR A 331 -5.76 2.08 -13.12
CA TYR A 331 -5.67 2.71 -11.79
C TYR A 331 -6.64 3.88 -11.64
N ILE A 332 -6.77 4.73 -12.65
CA ILE A 332 -7.76 5.82 -12.67
C ILE A 332 -9.18 5.24 -12.59
N LEU A 333 -9.49 4.20 -13.38
CA LEU A 333 -10.80 3.54 -13.34
C LEU A 333 -11.08 2.94 -11.96
N PHE A 334 -10.08 2.37 -11.29
CA PHE A 334 -10.21 1.89 -9.92
C PHE A 334 -10.56 3.02 -8.95
N LEU A 335 -9.88 4.17 -9.01
CA LEU A 335 -10.20 5.32 -8.16
C LEU A 335 -11.59 5.88 -8.44
N LEU A 336 -11.96 6.03 -9.72
CA LEU A 336 -13.29 6.49 -10.13
C LEU A 336 -14.39 5.53 -9.70
N SER A 337 -14.12 4.22 -9.68
CA SER A 337 -15.08 3.21 -9.24
C SER A 337 -15.45 3.37 -7.76
N ILE A 338 -14.50 3.78 -6.90
CA ILE A 338 -14.75 4.07 -5.49
C ILE A 338 -15.71 5.27 -5.35
N VAL A 339 -15.45 6.34 -6.11
CA VAL A 339 -16.32 7.54 -6.14
C VAL A 339 -17.71 7.18 -6.65
N TYR A 340 -17.80 6.46 -7.77
CA TYR A 340 -19.06 6.02 -8.35
C TYR A 340 -19.88 5.16 -7.37
N TYR A 341 -19.23 4.20 -6.71
CA TYR A 341 -19.89 3.36 -5.71
C TYR A 341 -20.53 4.19 -4.60
N LEU A 342 -19.81 5.19 -4.09
CA LEU A 342 -20.30 6.06 -3.05
C LEU A 342 -21.52 6.87 -3.46
N VAL A 343 -21.47 7.48 -4.66
CA VAL A 343 -22.58 8.27 -5.22
C VAL A 343 -23.83 7.39 -5.37
N LYS A 344 -23.65 6.14 -5.79
CA LYS A 344 -24.75 5.17 -5.94
C LYS A 344 -25.32 4.73 -4.59
N ALA A 345 -24.46 4.52 -3.60
CA ALA A 345 -24.85 4.00 -2.27
C ALA A 345 -25.76 4.95 -1.51
N LYS A 346 -25.63 6.25 -1.70
CA LYS A 346 -26.42 7.31 -1.02
C LYS A 346 -26.47 7.21 0.51
N LYS A 347 -25.60 6.39 1.12
CA LYS A 347 -25.59 6.13 2.56
C LYS A 347 -24.54 6.99 3.24
N ARG A 348 -24.99 7.73 4.25
CA ARG A 348 -24.19 8.71 4.95
C ARG A 348 -22.98 8.15 5.68
N ASN A 349 -23.11 7.02 6.35
CA ASN A 349 -21.97 6.42 7.08
C ASN A 349 -20.81 6.04 6.15
N LEU A 350 -21.10 5.74 4.88
CA LEU A 350 -20.09 5.42 3.88
C LEU A 350 -19.26 6.64 3.48
N TRP A 351 -19.85 7.86 3.56
CA TRP A 351 -19.11 9.09 3.26
C TRP A 351 -17.93 9.30 4.18
N LEU A 352 -18.07 8.97 5.47
CA LEU A 352 -16.96 9.11 6.42
C LEU A 352 -15.79 8.17 6.08
N LEU A 353 -16.07 6.91 5.74
CA LEU A 353 -15.05 5.95 5.29
C LEU A 353 -14.42 6.39 3.97
N PHE A 354 -15.24 6.90 3.07
CA PHE A 354 -14.75 7.45 1.80
C PHE A 354 -13.81 8.64 2.01
N LEU A 355 -14.11 9.54 2.92
CA LEU A 355 -13.26 10.69 3.21
C LEU A 355 -11.85 10.24 3.66
N PHE A 356 -11.75 9.18 4.47
CA PHE A 356 -10.46 8.59 4.82
C PHE A 356 -9.73 8.04 3.60
N LEU A 357 -10.42 7.31 2.72
CA LEU A 357 -9.84 6.79 1.47
C LEU A 357 -9.45 7.92 0.52
N PHE A 358 -10.30 8.92 0.34
CA PHE A 358 -10.03 10.07 -0.51
C PHE A 358 -8.80 10.84 -0.05
N ALA A 359 -8.73 11.17 1.25
CA ALA A 359 -7.59 11.85 1.83
C ALA A 359 -6.31 10.99 1.76
N PHE A 360 -6.43 9.67 1.91
CA PHE A 360 -5.32 8.74 1.68
C PHE A 360 -4.82 8.81 0.24
N PHE A 361 -5.69 8.67 -0.77
CA PHE A 361 -5.28 8.72 -2.17
C PHE A 361 -4.78 10.11 -2.60
N LEU A 362 -5.27 11.18 -1.97
CA LEU A 362 -4.71 12.52 -2.12
C LEU A 362 -3.28 12.58 -1.57
N ARG A 363 -3.03 12.02 -0.41
CA ARG A 363 -1.68 11.91 0.18
C ARG A 363 -0.74 11.10 -0.72
N GLU A 364 -1.24 10.05 -1.38
CA GLU A 364 -0.48 9.24 -2.35
C GLU A 364 0.05 10.06 -3.55
N GLN A 365 -0.45 11.29 -3.76
CA GLN A 365 0.10 12.22 -4.74
C GLN A 365 1.35 12.94 -4.25
N THR A 366 1.70 12.79 -2.99
CA THR A 366 2.94 13.35 -2.43
C THR A 366 4.02 12.31 -2.20
N PHE A 367 3.65 11.03 -2.14
CA PHE A 367 4.57 9.92 -1.90
C PHE A 367 3.86 8.58 -2.13
N SER A 368 4.29 7.80 -3.10
CA SER A 368 3.69 6.50 -3.39
C SER A 368 3.97 5.50 -2.27
N THR A 369 2.92 4.98 -1.63
CA THR A 369 3.02 3.90 -0.66
C THR A 369 2.07 2.75 -0.98
N PHE A 370 0.97 3.01 -1.68
CA PHE A 370 -0.01 1.98 -2.02
C PHE A 370 0.58 0.86 -2.90
N PHE A 371 1.44 1.21 -3.87
CA PHE A 371 2.10 0.21 -4.71
C PHE A 371 3.39 -0.33 -4.10
N ASP A 372 4.09 0.46 -3.29
CA ASP A 372 5.38 0.07 -2.71
C ASP A 372 5.22 -0.78 -1.43
N SER A 373 4.23 -0.45 -0.58
CA SER A 373 4.03 -1.12 0.70
C SER A 373 2.86 -2.08 0.69
N SER A 374 3.15 -3.35 0.97
CA SER A 374 2.12 -4.37 1.15
C SER A 374 1.19 -4.08 2.34
N ASN A 375 1.74 -3.51 3.43
CA ASN A 375 0.99 -3.19 4.65
C ASN A 375 -0.01 -2.07 4.39
N VAL A 376 0.42 -1.02 3.69
CA VAL A 376 -0.44 0.12 3.30
C VAL A 376 -1.53 -0.36 2.35
N ARG A 377 -1.17 -1.12 1.32
CA ARG A 377 -2.13 -1.68 0.36
C ARG A 377 -3.17 -2.56 1.04
N LEU A 378 -2.75 -3.46 1.93
CA LEU A 378 -3.65 -4.32 2.68
C LEU A 378 -4.61 -3.50 3.54
N SER A 379 -4.11 -2.51 4.27
CA SER A 379 -4.93 -1.65 5.13
C SER A 379 -5.94 -0.82 4.33
N ALA A 380 -5.56 -0.33 3.15
CA ALA A 380 -6.48 0.35 2.23
C ALA A 380 -7.57 -0.60 1.72
N LEU A 381 -7.21 -1.84 1.35
CA LEU A 381 -8.17 -2.85 0.91
C LEU A 381 -9.13 -3.28 2.01
N ILE A 382 -8.68 -3.34 3.27
CA ILE A 382 -9.57 -3.56 4.43
C ILE A 382 -10.62 -2.44 4.51
N LEU A 383 -10.20 -1.20 4.39
CA LEU A 383 -11.11 -0.05 4.43
C LEU A 383 -12.08 -0.03 3.24
N ILE A 384 -11.62 -0.40 2.05
CA ILE A 384 -12.46 -0.57 0.85
C ILE A 384 -13.47 -1.72 1.06
N ALA A 385 -13.08 -2.83 1.67
CA ALA A 385 -14.00 -3.93 1.99
C ALA A 385 -15.09 -3.47 2.97
N CYS A 386 -14.73 -2.71 4.00
CA CYS A 386 -15.70 -2.12 4.94
C CYS A 386 -16.64 -1.11 4.26
N LEU A 387 -16.15 -0.33 3.30
CA LEU A 387 -16.97 0.58 2.50
C LEU A 387 -18.04 -0.17 1.71
N GLN A 388 -17.73 -1.37 1.22
CA GLN A 388 -18.61 -2.19 0.38
C GLN A 388 -19.49 -3.18 1.16
N LYS A 389 -19.56 -3.06 2.48
CA LYS A 389 -20.40 -3.96 3.32
C LYS A 389 -21.84 -4.05 2.82
N GLU A 390 -22.39 -2.96 2.30
CA GLU A 390 -23.70 -2.88 1.72
C GLU A 390 -23.61 -3.00 0.21
N GLU A 391 -23.85 -4.21 -0.30
CA GLU A 391 -23.67 -4.53 -1.71
C GLU A 391 -24.59 -3.71 -2.62
N ILE A 392 -24.02 -2.82 -3.42
CA ILE A 392 -24.66 -2.22 -4.59
C ILE A 392 -24.21 -3.02 -5.79
N VAL A 393 -25.08 -3.92 -6.21
CA VAL A 393 -24.77 -4.89 -7.25
C VAL A 393 -24.81 -4.25 -8.62
N ILE A 394 -23.78 -4.47 -9.43
CA ILE A 394 -23.75 -4.08 -10.84
C ILE A 394 -23.73 -5.30 -11.77
N VAL A 395 -23.23 -6.45 -11.32
CA VAL A 395 -23.12 -7.63 -12.16
C VAL A 395 -24.26 -8.59 -11.82
N GLN A 396 -25.17 -8.78 -12.79
CA GLN A 396 -26.22 -9.81 -12.71
C GLN A 396 -25.58 -11.20 -12.60
N ARG A 397 -26.32 -12.11 -11.93
CA ARG A 397 -26.06 -13.55 -11.74
C ARG A 397 -24.95 -14.11 -12.65
N SER A 398 -23.72 -14.01 -12.25
CA SER A 398 -22.64 -14.78 -12.87
C SER A 398 -22.69 -16.22 -12.35
N ASN A 399 -22.40 -17.17 -13.21
CA ASN A 399 -22.38 -18.59 -12.84
C ASN A 399 -21.40 -18.83 -11.68
N ILE A 400 -21.87 -19.37 -10.57
CA ILE A 400 -21.13 -19.64 -9.32
C ILE A 400 -19.79 -20.31 -9.57
N LYS A 401 -19.76 -21.28 -10.50
CA LYS A 401 -18.58 -22.08 -10.82
C LYS A 401 -17.40 -21.25 -11.36
N ILE A 402 -17.70 -20.17 -12.11
CA ILE A 402 -16.65 -19.29 -12.69
C ILE A 402 -15.98 -18.46 -11.60
N LEU A 403 -16.73 -17.92 -10.64
CA LEU A 403 -16.15 -17.12 -9.54
C LEU A 403 -15.28 -17.97 -8.59
N ALA A 404 -15.66 -19.22 -8.34
CA ALA A 404 -14.85 -20.13 -7.53
C ALA A 404 -13.55 -20.55 -8.23
N ALA A 405 -13.48 -20.47 -9.56
CA ALA A 405 -12.26 -20.74 -10.31
C ALA A 405 -11.22 -19.58 -10.24
N ILE A 406 -11.65 -18.34 -9.95
CA ILE A 406 -10.75 -17.18 -9.92
C ILE A 406 -9.56 -17.36 -8.97
N PRO A 407 -9.72 -17.79 -7.69
CA PRO A 407 -8.59 -18.02 -6.81
C PRO A 407 -7.63 -19.09 -7.34
N CYS A 408 -8.14 -20.15 -7.93
CA CYS A 408 -7.32 -21.21 -8.53
C CYS A 408 -6.55 -20.72 -9.75
N LEU A 409 -7.20 -19.94 -10.63
CA LEU A 409 -6.56 -19.29 -11.77
C LEU A 409 -5.49 -18.29 -11.30
N ALA A 410 -5.78 -17.48 -10.28
CA ALA A 410 -4.82 -16.58 -9.68
C ALA A 410 -3.57 -17.32 -9.19
N TRP A 411 -3.75 -18.48 -8.55
CA TRP A 411 -2.64 -19.31 -8.07
C TRP A 411 -1.83 -19.92 -9.23
N ILE A 412 -2.48 -20.40 -10.27
CA ILE A 412 -1.82 -20.91 -11.48
C ILE A 412 -0.99 -19.78 -12.14
N CYS A 413 -1.55 -18.58 -12.27
CA CYS A 413 -0.84 -17.42 -12.81
C CYS A 413 0.38 -17.09 -11.97
N VAL A 414 0.24 -17.05 -10.62
CA VAL A 414 1.35 -16.81 -9.70
C VAL A 414 2.47 -17.85 -9.89
N PHE A 415 2.10 -19.12 -9.94
CA PHE A 415 3.08 -20.21 -10.13
C PHE A 415 3.79 -20.12 -11.49
N TYR A 416 3.05 -19.80 -12.55
CA TYR A 416 3.62 -19.63 -13.89
C TYR A 416 4.61 -18.45 -13.94
N ILE A 417 4.22 -17.29 -13.41
CA ILE A 417 5.06 -16.09 -13.36
C ILE A 417 6.32 -16.35 -12.52
N PHE A 418 6.16 -17.00 -11.37
CA PHE A 418 7.30 -17.34 -10.52
C PHE A 418 8.30 -18.25 -11.25
N ARG A 419 7.81 -19.32 -11.88
CA ARG A 419 8.63 -20.25 -12.67
C ARG A 419 9.35 -19.54 -13.82
N TYR A 420 8.63 -18.67 -14.55
CA TYR A 420 9.20 -17.90 -15.64
C TYR A 420 10.34 -16.99 -15.17
N ASN A 421 10.13 -16.21 -14.12
CA ASN A 421 11.16 -15.33 -13.56
C ASN A 421 12.38 -16.11 -13.04
N CYS A 422 12.19 -17.25 -12.39
CA CYS A 422 13.31 -18.11 -11.97
C CYS A 422 14.14 -18.58 -13.16
N ASN A 423 13.50 -18.98 -14.25
CA ASN A 423 14.19 -19.42 -15.47
C ASN A 423 14.98 -18.27 -16.12
N VAL A 424 14.39 -17.07 -16.23
CA VAL A 424 15.07 -15.90 -16.79
C VAL A 424 16.29 -15.53 -15.95
N ASN A 425 16.15 -15.47 -14.63
CA ASN A 425 17.26 -15.15 -13.72
C ASN A 425 18.39 -16.18 -13.81
N HIS A 426 18.05 -17.46 -13.88
CA HIS A 426 19.03 -18.53 -14.06
C HIS A 426 19.78 -18.38 -15.40
N ASP A 427 19.07 -18.08 -16.47
CA ASP A 427 19.68 -17.85 -17.80
C ASP A 427 20.60 -16.64 -17.82
N VAL A 428 20.18 -15.51 -17.23
CA VAL A 428 21.02 -14.32 -17.10
C VAL A 428 22.31 -14.63 -16.33
N ALA A 429 22.20 -15.28 -15.16
CA ALA A 429 23.35 -15.67 -14.35
C ALA A 429 24.30 -16.59 -15.13
N ARG A 430 23.76 -17.56 -15.88
CA ARG A 430 24.56 -18.46 -16.74
C ARG A 430 25.32 -17.68 -17.82
N LEU A 431 24.66 -16.76 -18.52
CA LEU A 431 25.27 -15.94 -19.58
C LEU A 431 26.36 -15.01 -19.01
N VAL A 432 26.14 -14.42 -17.85
CA VAL A 432 27.16 -13.61 -17.14
C VAL A 432 28.38 -14.46 -16.79
N ASN A 433 28.18 -15.64 -16.22
CA ASN A 433 29.27 -16.56 -15.87
C ASN A 433 30.05 -17.02 -17.10
N GLN A 434 29.36 -17.32 -18.21
CA GLN A 434 29.99 -17.64 -19.50
C GLN A 434 30.80 -16.45 -20.03
N SER A 435 30.27 -15.22 -19.96
CA SER A 435 31.00 -14.03 -20.35
C SER A 435 32.29 -13.87 -19.55
N MET A 436 32.21 -14.01 -18.22
CA MET A 436 33.40 -13.93 -17.36
C MET A 436 34.46 -14.99 -17.71
N ALA A 437 34.02 -16.19 -18.06
CA ALA A 437 34.92 -17.26 -18.49
C ALA A 437 35.60 -16.91 -19.83
N TYR A 438 34.87 -16.34 -20.80
CA TYR A 438 35.40 -15.95 -22.10
C TYR A 438 36.24 -14.66 -22.07
N ARG A 439 36.11 -13.78 -21.10
CA ARG A 439 36.75 -12.46 -21.04
C ARG A 439 38.26 -12.51 -21.25
N LYS A 440 38.94 -13.53 -20.75
CA LYS A 440 40.41 -13.71 -20.92
C LYS A 440 40.82 -14.44 -22.19
N VAL A 441 39.90 -15.11 -22.87
CA VAL A 441 40.22 -16.02 -23.99
C VAL A 441 39.62 -15.53 -25.30
N ASN A 442 38.39 -14.98 -25.27
CA ASN A 442 37.67 -14.59 -26.48
C ASN A 442 36.69 -13.43 -26.15
N ILE A 443 37.19 -12.20 -26.25
CA ILE A 443 36.43 -10.98 -25.95
C ILE A 443 35.13 -10.86 -26.78
N PRO A 444 35.12 -11.10 -28.13
CA PRO A 444 33.89 -11.05 -28.91
C PRO A 444 32.80 -11.99 -28.40
N LYS A 445 33.19 -13.19 -27.98
CA LYS A 445 32.23 -14.17 -27.43
C LYS A 445 31.70 -13.78 -26.03
N ALA A 446 32.59 -13.19 -25.21
CA ALA A 446 32.20 -12.62 -23.92
C ALA A 446 31.14 -11.52 -24.10
N LEU A 447 31.37 -10.60 -25.03
CA LEU A 447 30.46 -9.50 -25.38
C LEU A 447 29.10 -10.04 -25.88
N THR A 448 29.12 -11.07 -26.73
CA THR A 448 27.87 -11.72 -27.19
C THR A 448 27.03 -12.27 -26.04
N CYS A 449 27.69 -12.90 -25.06
CA CYS A 449 26.98 -13.41 -23.87
C CYS A 449 26.36 -12.27 -23.04
N ILE A 450 27.07 -11.16 -22.84
CA ILE A 450 26.52 -10.00 -22.11
C ILE A 450 25.34 -9.37 -22.86
N LYS A 451 25.46 -9.17 -24.19
CA LYS A 451 24.35 -8.66 -25.01
C LYS A 451 23.11 -9.56 -24.94
N GLN A 452 23.30 -10.87 -24.95
CA GLN A 452 22.19 -11.82 -24.76
C GLN A 452 21.59 -11.73 -23.36
N ALA A 453 22.39 -11.53 -22.32
CA ALA A 453 21.91 -11.31 -20.96
C ALA A 453 21.12 -9.99 -20.84
N GLN A 454 21.60 -8.92 -21.45
CA GLN A 454 20.90 -7.61 -21.50
C GLN A 454 19.56 -7.71 -22.23
N LEU A 455 19.45 -8.46 -23.32
CA LEU A 455 18.16 -8.69 -23.97
C LEU A 455 17.15 -9.38 -23.06
N LYS A 456 17.63 -10.20 -22.11
CA LYS A 456 16.77 -10.87 -21.13
C LYS A 456 16.47 -10.01 -19.89
N ASN A 457 17.35 -9.06 -19.56
CA ASN A 457 17.21 -8.13 -18.43
C ASN A 457 17.74 -6.74 -18.82
N PRO A 458 16.98 -5.97 -19.61
CA PRO A 458 17.44 -4.74 -20.24
C PRO A 458 17.67 -3.58 -19.25
N LEU A 459 17.09 -3.63 -18.06
CA LEU A 459 17.22 -2.58 -17.04
C LEU A 459 18.34 -2.85 -16.02
N ASP A 460 19.13 -3.89 -16.21
CA ASP A 460 20.22 -4.21 -15.29
C ASP A 460 21.45 -3.35 -15.60
N VAL A 461 21.70 -2.36 -14.74
CA VAL A 461 22.84 -1.44 -14.84
C VAL A 461 24.19 -2.17 -14.79
N HIS A 462 24.29 -3.29 -14.07
CA HIS A 462 25.52 -4.07 -14.00
C HIS A 462 25.84 -4.73 -15.35
N LEU A 463 24.81 -5.22 -16.07
CA LEU A 463 25.01 -5.78 -17.41
C LEU A 463 25.48 -4.71 -18.40
N ALA A 464 24.93 -3.49 -18.34
CA ALA A 464 25.38 -2.36 -19.15
C ALA A 464 26.85 -1.98 -18.83
N TYR A 465 27.23 -2.00 -17.55
CA TYR A 465 28.62 -1.78 -17.14
C TYR A 465 29.55 -2.87 -17.68
N TYR A 466 29.18 -4.15 -17.61
CA TYR A 466 29.99 -5.24 -18.15
C TYR A 466 30.18 -5.16 -19.67
N GLU A 467 29.27 -4.55 -20.40
CA GLU A 467 29.44 -4.29 -21.84
C GLU A 467 30.50 -3.21 -22.11
N SER A 468 30.61 -2.20 -21.22
CA SER A 468 31.51 -1.06 -21.41
C SER A 468 32.97 -1.35 -21.02
N VAL A 469 33.25 -2.42 -20.30
CA VAL A 469 34.55 -2.86 -19.77
C VAL A 469 35.07 -4.07 -20.54
#